data_4c2453d4fa5ef81e3af3951055547cd4
#
_entry.id   4c2453d4fa5ef81e3af3951055547cd4
#
_cell.length_a   1.000
_cell.length_b   1.000
_cell.length_c   1.000
_cell.angle_alpha   90.00
_cell.angle_beta   90.00
_cell.angle_gamma   90.00
#
_symmetry.space_group_name_H-M   'P 1'
#
loop_
_entity.id
_entity.type
_entity.pdbx_description
1 polymer ?
#
loop_
_entity_poly.entity_id
_entity_poly.type
_entity_poly.pdbx_seq_one_letter_code
_entity_poly.pdbx_strand_id
1 'polypeptide(L)'
;MPIPEKLQVAWAEATALTESGEPEKALEILRSEAWDACENGAQQARTLRFAGDAGTDLGEKDTANQKRHWQRAHKNYRKALNFDPKNKETRRRMNKLASMMDEQAISMGVGLQFFDEGNPTPFGLVSLLIAGMLLLVSFKVVTDWFDGPDDNPVVTLEISYMPPGENERVTAFIEIELYQDDAPIHVENFVLLTEQFRYDFTSFHRNIDDIMNQGGDFENHDGTGGYTAKWYGFCNGEEFDSSGNRHSQESCEQSQWSLPDEADNGLLHLPGSLAMAKTNSPNTGSSQFYIVPDDSTPSHLDGVHTVFGKVISGMNHVTAISEVETGSGDTPINEVRLMHVTVND
;
A
#
# COMPACT_ATOMS: atom_id res chain seq x y z
N MET A 1 13.29 -14.87 57.02
CA MET A 1 13.12 -13.95 58.15
C MET A 1 11.96 -14.44 58.99
N PRO A 2 12.05 -14.36 60.36
CA PRO A 2 10.89 -14.71 61.19
C PRO A 2 9.73 -13.76 60.84
N ILE A 3 8.51 -14.28 60.93
CA ILE A 3 7.30 -13.50 60.67
C ILE A 3 7.05 -12.65 61.93
N PRO A 4 6.83 -11.30 61.78
CA PRO A 4 6.49 -10.45 62.91
C PRO A 4 5.29 -11.00 63.70
N GLU A 5 5.38 -10.96 65.05
CA GLU A 5 4.32 -11.47 65.92
C GLU A 5 2.96 -10.78 65.64
N LYS A 6 2.99 -9.45 65.46
CA LYS A 6 1.79 -8.69 65.04
C LYS A 6 1.12 -9.20 63.79
N LEU A 7 1.95 -9.61 62.81
CA LEU A 7 1.45 -10.10 61.53
C LEU A 7 0.84 -11.52 61.68
N GLN A 8 1.45 -12.35 62.53
CA GLN A 8 0.91 -13.68 62.83
C GLN A 8 -0.46 -13.59 63.53
N VAL A 9 -0.59 -12.69 64.50
CA VAL A 9 -1.84 -12.44 65.21
C VAL A 9 -2.94 -11.95 64.25
N ALA A 10 -2.62 -10.92 63.42
CA ALA A 10 -3.58 -10.36 62.46
C ALA A 10 -4.04 -11.41 61.43
N TRP A 11 -3.15 -12.26 60.95
CA TRP A 11 -3.54 -13.37 60.04
C TRP A 11 -4.41 -14.43 60.70
N ALA A 12 -4.12 -14.79 61.98
CA ALA A 12 -4.92 -15.76 62.74
C ALA A 12 -6.31 -15.20 62.99
N GLU A 13 -6.38 -13.95 63.43
CA GLU A 13 -7.65 -13.26 63.68
C GLU A 13 -8.50 -13.10 62.41
N ALA A 14 -7.90 -12.66 61.30
CA ALA A 14 -8.61 -12.57 60.03
C ALA A 14 -9.11 -13.90 59.52
N THR A 15 -8.33 -15.01 59.74
CA THR A 15 -8.76 -16.34 59.38
C THR A 15 -9.95 -16.80 60.24
N ALA A 16 -9.88 -16.60 61.54
CA ALA A 16 -10.97 -16.94 62.48
C ALA A 16 -12.27 -16.16 62.16
N LEU A 17 -12.15 -14.85 61.84
CA LEU A 17 -13.26 -14.03 61.41
C LEU A 17 -13.90 -14.47 60.08
N THR A 18 -13.09 -14.89 59.14
CA THR A 18 -13.59 -15.46 57.87
C THR A 18 -14.34 -16.77 58.14
N GLU A 19 -13.80 -17.67 58.92
CA GLU A 19 -14.43 -18.96 59.31
C GLU A 19 -15.69 -18.77 60.15
N SER A 20 -15.73 -17.77 61.02
CA SER A 20 -16.96 -17.42 61.81
C SER A 20 -18.00 -16.69 60.99
N GLY A 21 -17.66 -16.37 59.76
CA GLY A 21 -18.60 -15.73 58.84
C GLY A 21 -18.67 -14.21 58.98
N GLU A 22 -17.61 -13.56 59.38
CA GLU A 22 -17.45 -12.11 59.43
C GLU A 22 -16.35 -11.62 58.49
N PRO A 23 -16.44 -11.92 57.16
CA PRO A 23 -15.38 -11.64 56.22
C PRO A 23 -15.11 -10.13 56.00
N GLU A 24 -16.05 -9.25 56.26
CA GLU A 24 -15.86 -7.80 56.20
C GLU A 24 -14.85 -7.33 57.27
N LYS A 25 -15.00 -7.81 58.51
CA LYS A 25 -14.04 -7.50 59.59
C LYS A 25 -12.67 -8.08 59.31
N ALA A 26 -12.64 -9.31 58.76
CA ALA A 26 -11.38 -9.93 58.35
C ALA A 26 -10.65 -9.08 57.29
N LEU A 27 -11.37 -8.54 56.28
CA LEU A 27 -10.82 -7.65 55.27
C LEU A 27 -10.31 -6.31 55.85
N GLU A 28 -10.94 -5.81 56.89
CA GLU A 28 -10.50 -4.58 57.59
C GLU A 28 -9.16 -4.79 58.29
N ILE A 29 -9.02 -5.86 59.05
CA ILE A 29 -7.75 -6.24 59.74
C ILE A 29 -6.63 -6.49 58.69
N LEU A 30 -6.93 -7.22 57.62
CA LEU A 30 -5.94 -7.53 56.59
C LEU A 30 -5.47 -6.30 55.85
N ARG A 31 -6.32 -5.28 55.70
CA ARG A 31 -6.02 -4.04 54.99
C ARG A 31 -5.21 -3.03 55.82
N SER A 32 -5.53 -2.95 57.09
CA SER A 32 -4.87 -2.02 58.02
C SER A 32 -3.72 -2.70 58.76
N GLU A 33 -4.00 -3.58 59.73
CA GLU A 33 -2.99 -4.09 60.62
C GLU A 33 -2.03 -5.06 59.99
N ALA A 34 -2.54 -6.03 59.18
CA ALA A 34 -1.67 -7.04 58.56
C ALA A 34 -0.83 -6.43 57.41
N TRP A 35 -1.40 -5.54 56.63
CA TRP A 35 -0.66 -4.93 55.50
C TRP A 35 0.49 -4.06 55.97
N ASP A 36 0.24 -3.24 56.98
CA ASP A 36 1.25 -2.31 57.55
C ASP A 36 2.36 -3.05 58.34
N ALA A 37 2.07 -4.27 58.79
CA ALA A 37 3.04 -5.14 59.49
C ALA A 37 3.88 -5.98 58.51
N CYS A 38 3.64 -5.94 57.20
CA CYS A 38 4.43 -6.68 56.21
C CYS A 38 5.78 -6.05 55.96
N GLU A 39 6.86 -6.82 56.14
CA GLU A 39 8.25 -6.41 55.92
C GLU A 39 8.84 -6.82 54.58
N ASN A 40 8.15 -7.75 53.87
CA ASN A 40 8.66 -8.28 52.59
C ASN A 40 7.54 -8.79 51.68
N GLY A 41 7.87 -9.00 50.38
CA GLY A 41 6.91 -9.44 49.36
C GLY A 41 6.25 -10.80 49.67
N ALA A 42 6.92 -11.71 50.33
CA ALA A 42 6.32 -13.01 50.69
C ALA A 42 5.19 -12.83 51.74
N GLN A 43 5.39 -11.94 52.70
CA GLN A 43 4.37 -11.58 53.70
C GLN A 43 3.19 -10.84 53.03
N GLN A 44 3.48 -9.92 52.13
CA GLN A 44 2.47 -9.21 51.32
C GLN A 44 1.66 -10.20 50.47
N ALA A 45 2.33 -11.16 49.81
CA ALA A 45 1.64 -12.20 49.04
C ALA A 45 0.66 -12.98 49.89
N ARG A 46 1.06 -13.38 51.11
CA ARG A 46 0.24 -14.14 52.03
C ARG A 46 -0.94 -13.32 52.55
N THR A 47 -0.74 -12.05 52.89
CA THR A 47 -1.82 -11.11 53.31
C THR A 47 -2.84 -10.91 52.18
N LEU A 48 -2.38 -10.72 50.96
CA LEU A 48 -3.26 -10.60 49.81
C LEU A 48 -4.04 -11.88 49.49
N ARG A 49 -3.43 -13.05 49.72
CA ARG A 49 -4.16 -14.31 49.59
C ARG A 49 -5.28 -14.40 50.60
N PHE A 50 -5.05 -14.11 51.88
CA PHE A 50 -6.11 -14.10 52.91
C PHE A 50 -7.20 -13.07 52.57
N ALA A 51 -6.84 -11.88 52.06
CA ALA A 51 -7.80 -10.92 51.58
C ALA A 51 -8.59 -11.40 50.34
N GLY A 52 -8.00 -12.29 49.51
CA GLY A 52 -8.68 -13.01 48.46
C GLY A 52 -9.71 -14.02 49.01
N ASP A 53 -9.29 -14.78 50.00
CA ASP A 53 -10.16 -15.78 50.68
C ASP A 53 -11.38 -15.06 51.31
N ALA A 54 -11.16 -14.11 52.18
CA ALA A 54 -12.23 -13.33 52.81
C ALA A 54 -13.15 -12.58 51.83
N GLY A 55 -12.56 -12.07 50.72
CA GLY A 55 -13.32 -11.43 49.65
C GLY A 55 -14.20 -12.39 48.84
N THR A 56 -13.78 -13.66 48.71
CA THR A 56 -14.55 -14.74 48.10
C THR A 56 -15.77 -15.08 48.96
N ASP A 57 -15.55 -15.31 50.24
CA ASP A 57 -16.62 -15.63 51.20
C ASP A 57 -17.61 -14.44 51.36
N LEU A 58 -17.10 -13.21 51.34
CA LEU A 58 -17.96 -12.03 51.35
C LEU A 58 -18.90 -11.98 50.12
N GLY A 59 -18.40 -12.32 48.95
CA GLY A 59 -19.20 -12.37 47.71
C GLY A 59 -20.23 -13.51 47.71
N GLU A 60 -20.00 -14.61 48.44
CA GLU A 60 -21.00 -15.66 48.65
C GLU A 60 -22.13 -15.19 49.57
N LYS A 61 -21.83 -14.36 50.56
CA LYS A 61 -22.78 -13.83 51.53
C LYS A 61 -23.58 -12.64 51.01
N ASP A 62 -22.92 -11.70 50.42
CA ASP A 62 -23.54 -10.49 49.86
C ASP A 62 -23.79 -10.67 48.36
N THR A 63 -24.85 -11.41 48.05
CA THR A 63 -25.23 -11.69 46.65
C THR A 63 -25.60 -10.44 45.86
N ALA A 64 -26.05 -9.36 46.54
CA ALA A 64 -26.37 -8.09 45.88
C ALA A 64 -25.10 -7.42 45.27
N ASN A 65 -23.96 -7.55 45.95
CA ASN A 65 -22.67 -7.00 45.51
C ASN A 65 -21.64 -8.09 45.14
N GLN A 66 -22.08 -9.31 44.93
CA GLN A 66 -21.24 -10.48 44.65
C GLN A 66 -20.17 -10.23 43.57
N LYS A 67 -20.59 -9.68 42.42
CA LYS A 67 -19.73 -9.33 41.34
C LYS A 67 -18.52 -8.46 41.77
N ARG A 68 -18.83 -7.41 42.53
CA ARG A 68 -17.83 -6.46 43.03
C ARG A 68 -16.85 -7.12 44.01
N HIS A 69 -17.35 -7.98 44.90
CA HIS A 69 -16.53 -8.66 45.90
C HIS A 69 -15.61 -9.70 45.24
N TRP A 70 -16.16 -10.52 44.36
CA TRP A 70 -15.39 -11.55 43.66
C TRP A 70 -14.34 -10.95 42.70
N GLN A 71 -14.65 -9.86 41.99
CA GLN A 71 -13.64 -9.16 41.16
C GLN A 71 -12.50 -8.61 42.03
N ARG A 72 -12.79 -8.07 43.22
CA ARG A 72 -11.76 -7.61 44.16
C ARG A 72 -10.96 -8.77 44.73
N ALA A 73 -11.59 -9.85 45.08
CA ALA A 73 -10.93 -11.06 45.55
C ALA A 73 -9.98 -11.66 44.50
N HIS A 74 -10.45 -11.76 43.28
CA HIS A 74 -9.61 -12.20 42.15
C HIS A 74 -8.40 -11.27 41.93
N LYS A 75 -8.60 -9.96 42.01
CA LYS A 75 -7.49 -8.97 41.93
C LYS A 75 -6.49 -9.13 43.08
N ASN A 76 -6.94 -9.47 44.31
CA ASN A 76 -6.07 -9.73 45.43
C ASN A 76 -5.21 -10.99 45.21
N TYR A 77 -5.79 -12.09 44.73
CA TYR A 77 -5.03 -13.30 44.38
C TYR A 77 -4.01 -13.03 43.26
N ARG A 78 -4.40 -12.25 42.23
CA ARG A 78 -3.48 -11.87 41.13
C ARG A 78 -2.29 -11.06 41.65
N LYS A 79 -2.56 -10.06 42.49
CA LYS A 79 -1.49 -9.30 43.15
C LYS A 79 -0.61 -10.16 44.04
N ALA A 80 -1.19 -11.10 44.76
CA ALA A 80 -0.41 -12.06 45.57
C ALA A 80 0.55 -12.87 44.70
N LEU A 81 0.12 -13.31 43.53
CA LEU A 81 0.97 -14.05 42.59
C LEU A 81 2.06 -13.15 41.92
N ASN A 82 1.89 -11.84 41.88
CA ASN A 82 2.98 -10.98 41.44
C ASN A 82 4.14 -10.93 42.43
N PHE A 83 3.85 -11.03 43.75
CA PHE A 83 4.87 -11.12 44.79
C PHE A 83 5.44 -12.51 44.94
N ASP A 84 4.63 -13.57 44.74
CA ASP A 84 5.04 -14.99 44.80
C ASP A 84 4.47 -15.78 43.60
N PRO A 85 5.11 -15.70 42.43
CA PRO A 85 4.60 -16.33 41.18
C PRO A 85 4.54 -17.87 41.24
N LYS A 86 5.28 -18.51 42.16
CA LYS A 86 5.34 -19.98 42.28
C LYS A 86 4.35 -20.56 43.29
N ASN A 87 3.53 -19.72 43.94
CA ASN A 87 2.59 -20.14 44.94
C ASN A 87 1.42 -20.93 44.33
N LYS A 88 1.50 -22.24 44.45
CA LYS A 88 0.49 -23.16 43.90
C LYS A 88 -0.86 -23.01 44.59
N GLU A 89 -0.88 -22.74 45.91
CA GLU A 89 -2.12 -22.60 46.69
C GLU A 89 -2.90 -21.36 46.29
N THR A 90 -2.21 -20.21 46.18
CA THR A 90 -2.84 -18.97 45.73
C THR A 90 -3.41 -19.12 44.30
N ARG A 91 -2.67 -19.79 43.40
CA ARG A 91 -3.15 -20.04 42.02
C ARG A 91 -4.38 -20.95 42.01
N ARG A 92 -4.40 -22.00 42.84
CA ARG A 92 -5.54 -22.91 42.96
C ARG A 92 -6.80 -22.16 43.43
N ARG A 93 -6.67 -21.30 44.46
CA ARG A 93 -7.79 -20.49 44.99
C ARG A 93 -8.28 -19.49 43.97
N MET A 94 -7.38 -18.80 43.29
CA MET A 94 -7.76 -17.87 42.20
C MET A 94 -8.52 -18.57 41.08
N ASN A 95 -8.04 -19.75 40.63
CA ASN A 95 -8.73 -20.54 39.59
C ASN A 95 -10.09 -21.05 40.05
N LYS A 96 -10.23 -21.47 41.32
CA LYS A 96 -11.53 -21.85 41.89
C LYS A 96 -12.51 -20.68 41.84
N LEU A 97 -12.09 -19.50 42.28
CA LEU A 97 -12.92 -18.30 42.19
C LEU A 97 -13.29 -17.95 40.75
N ALA A 98 -12.35 -18.06 39.81
CA ALA A 98 -12.60 -17.83 38.39
C ALA A 98 -13.69 -18.77 37.83
N SER A 99 -13.65 -20.07 38.19
CA SER A 99 -14.71 -21.03 37.80
C SER A 99 -16.07 -20.66 38.38
N MET A 100 -16.10 -20.26 39.67
CA MET A 100 -17.34 -19.78 40.31
C MET A 100 -17.88 -18.52 39.65
N MET A 101 -17.02 -17.61 39.23
CA MET A 101 -17.41 -16.40 38.46
C MET A 101 -17.97 -16.74 37.08
N ASP A 102 -17.37 -17.70 36.39
CA ASP A 102 -17.84 -18.20 35.08
C ASP A 102 -19.22 -18.86 35.20
N GLU A 103 -19.45 -19.69 36.20
CA GLU A 103 -20.74 -20.35 36.49
C GLU A 103 -21.86 -19.32 36.73
N GLN A 104 -21.53 -18.17 37.29
CA GLN A 104 -22.45 -17.07 37.58
C GLN A 104 -22.52 -16.01 36.48
N ALA A 105 -21.83 -16.23 35.31
CA ALA A 105 -21.67 -15.27 34.23
C ALA A 105 -21.09 -13.90 34.68
N ILE A 106 -20.27 -13.91 35.73
CA ILE A 106 -19.59 -12.73 36.25
C ILE A 106 -18.25 -12.56 35.51
N SER A 107 -18.14 -11.54 34.67
CA SER A 107 -16.87 -11.22 34.01
C SER A 107 -15.78 -10.86 35.04
N MET A 108 -14.54 -11.29 34.78
CA MET A 108 -13.37 -11.02 35.65
C MET A 108 -13.00 -9.53 35.78
N GLY A 109 -13.80 -8.65 35.22
CA GLY A 109 -13.60 -7.18 35.33
C GLY A 109 -12.43 -6.67 34.52
N VAL A 110 -12.00 -7.42 33.50
CA VAL A 110 -11.11 -6.90 32.46
C VAL A 110 -11.97 -5.99 31.59
N GLY A 111 -12.13 -4.74 32.02
CA GLY A 111 -12.73 -3.70 31.20
C GLY A 111 -11.91 -3.56 29.91
N LEU A 112 -12.44 -2.76 28.95
CA LEU A 112 -11.76 -2.35 27.72
C LEU A 112 -10.48 -1.54 28.07
N GLN A 113 -9.49 -2.21 28.66
CA GLN A 113 -8.20 -1.61 29.01
C GLN A 113 -7.24 -1.86 27.86
N PHE A 114 -6.58 -0.81 27.39
CA PHE A 114 -5.57 -0.92 26.33
C PHE A 114 -4.31 -1.63 26.82
N PHE A 115 -3.93 -1.39 28.08
CA PHE A 115 -2.76 -1.99 28.72
C PHE A 115 -3.13 -2.57 30.09
N ASP A 116 -2.52 -3.68 30.43
CA ASP A 116 -2.59 -4.29 31.75
C ASP A 116 -1.15 -4.51 32.27
N GLU A 117 -0.80 -3.83 33.33
CA GLU A 117 0.55 -3.84 33.96
C GLU A 117 1.69 -3.57 32.96
N GLY A 118 1.47 -2.68 31.97
CA GLY A 118 2.45 -2.31 30.95
C GLY A 118 2.44 -3.18 29.69
N ASN A 119 1.69 -4.30 29.69
CA ASN A 119 1.53 -5.14 28.51
C ASN A 119 0.23 -4.81 27.77
N PRO A 120 0.23 -4.79 26.44
CA PRO A 120 -0.99 -4.57 25.68
C PRO A 120 -1.96 -5.75 25.89
N THR A 121 -3.22 -5.44 26.19
CA THR A 121 -4.29 -6.43 26.22
C THR A 121 -4.67 -6.86 24.79
N PRO A 122 -5.38 -7.99 24.59
CA PRO A 122 -5.89 -8.35 23.25
C PRO A 122 -6.72 -7.21 22.62
N PHE A 123 -7.53 -6.50 23.41
CA PHE A 123 -8.24 -5.31 22.96
C PHE A 123 -7.30 -4.16 22.62
N GLY A 124 -6.26 -3.92 23.42
CA GLY A 124 -5.23 -2.92 23.17
C GLY A 124 -4.46 -3.20 21.87
N LEU A 125 -4.09 -4.46 21.61
CA LEU A 125 -3.43 -4.88 20.37
C LEU A 125 -4.29 -4.62 19.14
N VAL A 126 -5.56 -5.03 19.17
CA VAL A 126 -6.50 -4.79 18.07
C VAL A 126 -6.70 -3.28 17.84
N SER A 127 -6.85 -2.51 18.92
CA SER A 127 -7.00 -1.06 18.83
C SER A 127 -5.75 -0.36 18.26
N LEU A 128 -4.55 -0.81 18.62
CA LEU A 128 -3.29 -0.31 18.06
C LEU A 128 -3.15 -0.66 16.57
N LEU A 129 -3.56 -1.86 16.17
CA LEU A 129 -3.56 -2.25 14.74
C LEU A 129 -4.54 -1.40 13.94
N ILE A 130 -5.75 -1.17 14.45
CA ILE A 130 -6.75 -0.29 13.80
C ILE A 130 -6.21 1.14 13.72
N ALA A 131 -5.63 1.68 14.79
CA ALA A 131 -5.04 3.02 14.79
C ALA A 131 -3.88 3.14 13.80
N GLY A 132 -3.01 2.13 13.73
CA GLY A 132 -1.92 2.06 12.74
C GLY A 132 -2.45 2.03 11.30
N MET A 133 -3.48 1.23 11.04
CA MET A 133 -4.12 1.15 9.71
C MET A 133 -4.78 2.49 9.33
N LEU A 134 -5.48 3.15 10.26
CA LEU A 134 -6.07 4.48 10.03
C LEU A 134 -4.98 5.55 9.78
N LEU A 135 -3.83 5.44 10.45
CA LEU A 135 -2.69 6.34 10.23
C LEU A 135 -2.08 6.14 8.82
N LEU A 136 -1.93 4.90 8.35
CA LEU A 136 -1.47 4.60 6.99
C LEU A 136 -2.46 5.10 5.93
N VAL A 137 -3.77 4.88 6.14
CA VAL A 137 -4.80 5.39 5.23
C VAL A 137 -4.81 6.92 5.22
N SER A 138 -4.73 7.58 6.39
CA SER A 138 -4.68 9.04 6.47
C SER A 138 -3.40 9.61 5.84
N PHE A 139 -2.27 8.92 6.00
CA PHE A 139 -1.02 9.32 5.33
C PHE A 139 -1.17 9.25 3.82
N LYS A 140 -1.74 8.16 3.29
CA LYS A 140 -2.01 8.05 1.85
C LYS A 140 -2.98 9.13 1.35
N VAL A 141 -4.10 9.37 2.06
CA VAL A 141 -5.06 10.43 1.68
C VAL A 141 -4.41 11.81 1.72
N VAL A 142 -3.51 12.06 2.67
CA VAL A 142 -2.77 13.33 2.76
C VAL A 142 -1.77 13.45 1.62
N THR A 143 -1.01 12.40 1.28
CA THR A 143 -0.10 12.45 0.13
C THR A 143 -0.88 12.65 -1.16
N ASP A 144 -1.93 11.89 -1.42
CA ASP A 144 -2.79 12.04 -2.59
C ASP A 144 -3.44 13.44 -2.67
N TRP A 145 -3.66 14.11 -1.53
CA TRP A 145 -4.19 15.49 -1.49
C TRP A 145 -3.12 16.56 -1.73
N PHE A 146 -1.86 16.29 -1.37
CA PHE A 146 -0.72 17.19 -1.65
C PHE A 146 -0.17 16.99 -3.06
N ASP A 147 -0.26 15.78 -3.62
CA ASP A 147 0.18 15.49 -4.99
C ASP A 147 -0.81 16.08 -6.05
N GLY A 148 -2.00 16.53 -5.62
CA GLY A 148 -3.06 17.02 -6.52
C GLY A 148 -3.72 15.87 -7.31
N PRO A 149 -4.70 16.13 -8.17
CA PRO A 149 -5.05 15.21 -9.22
C PRO A 149 -3.84 15.07 -10.14
N ASP A 150 -3.51 13.84 -10.55
CA ASP A 150 -2.50 13.61 -11.59
C ASP A 150 -2.88 14.46 -12.80
N ASP A 151 -2.20 15.60 -12.97
CA ASP A 151 -2.41 16.51 -14.12
C ASP A 151 -1.77 15.92 -15.38
N ASN A 152 -1.83 14.59 -15.52
CA ASN A 152 -1.35 13.89 -16.69
C ASN A 152 -2.17 14.30 -17.92
N PRO A 153 -1.55 14.83 -18.97
CA PRO A 153 -2.27 15.15 -20.20
C PRO A 153 -2.92 13.89 -20.78
N VAL A 154 -4.15 14.04 -21.26
CA VAL A 154 -4.84 12.97 -22.00
C VAL A 154 -4.88 13.37 -23.48
N VAL A 155 -4.55 12.42 -24.34
CA VAL A 155 -4.65 12.62 -25.79
C VAL A 155 -5.65 11.66 -26.39
N THR A 156 -6.35 12.10 -27.43
CA THR A 156 -7.26 11.26 -28.22
C THR A 156 -6.69 11.07 -29.62
N LEU A 157 -6.50 9.82 -30.03
CA LEU A 157 -6.11 9.41 -31.36
C LEU A 157 -7.38 9.04 -32.13
N GLU A 158 -7.67 9.72 -33.23
CA GLU A 158 -8.69 9.32 -34.22
C GLU A 158 -8.02 8.49 -35.31
N ILE A 159 -8.39 7.21 -35.43
CA ILE A 159 -7.74 6.26 -36.32
C ILE A 159 -8.77 5.67 -37.28
N SER A 160 -8.43 5.63 -38.59
CA SER A 160 -9.23 4.95 -39.59
C SER A 160 -8.51 3.68 -40.06
N TYR A 161 -9.16 2.53 -39.87
CA TYR A 161 -8.61 1.24 -40.27
C TYR A 161 -9.69 0.26 -40.75
N MET A 162 -9.28 -0.82 -41.38
CA MET A 162 -10.16 -1.93 -41.78
C MET A 162 -9.97 -3.06 -40.77
N PRO A 163 -11.01 -3.37 -39.97
CA PRO A 163 -10.90 -4.45 -38.97
C PRO A 163 -10.66 -5.82 -39.64
N PRO A 164 -10.02 -6.76 -38.95
CA PRO A 164 -9.78 -8.11 -39.42
C PRO A 164 -11.09 -8.79 -39.87
N GLY A 165 -11.11 -9.32 -41.10
CA GLY A 165 -12.28 -9.98 -41.68
C GLY A 165 -13.41 -9.10 -42.16
N GLU A 166 -13.30 -7.78 -42.04
CA GLU A 166 -14.28 -6.81 -42.51
C GLU A 166 -13.86 -6.25 -43.88
N ASN A 167 -14.84 -5.68 -44.59
CA ASN A 167 -14.63 -5.06 -45.92
C ASN A 167 -14.87 -3.54 -45.89
N GLU A 168 -15.20 -3.00 -44.73
CA GLU A 168 -15.46 -1.57 -44.53
C GLU A 168 -14.52 -0.99 -43.47
N ARG A 169 -14.06 0.24 -43.71
CA ARG A 169 -13.25 0.95 -42.74
C ARG A 169 -14.09 1.49 -41.61
N VAL A 170 -13.53 1.45 -40.42
CA VAL A 170 -14.11 2.10 -39.25
C VAL A 170 -13.25 3.27 -38.80
N THR A 171 -13.86 4.23 -38.11
CA THR A 171 -13.16 5.26 -37.36
C THR A 171 -13.22 4.90 -35.88
N ALA A 172 -12.07 4.83 -35.26
CA ALA A 172 -11.89 4.51 -33.85
C ALA A 172 -11.30 5.70 -33.09
N PHE A 173 -11.63 5.79 -31.81
CA PHE A 173 -11.04 6.75 -30.90
C PHE A 173 -10.33 5.97 -29.78
N ILE A 174 -9.04 6.33 -29.56
CA ILE A 174 -8.22 5.75 -28.52
C ILE A 174 -7.76 6.88 -27.63
N GLU A 175 -8.09 6.83 -26.34
CA GLU A 175 -7.64 7.82 -25.36
C GLU A 175 -6.44 7.26 -24.60
N ILE A 176 -5.42 8.10 -24.45
CA ILE A 176 -4.15 7.76 -23.82
C ILE A 176 -3.81 8.81 -22.76
N GLU A 177 -3.57 8.38 -21.54
CA GLU A 177 -2.99 9.18 -20.48
C GLU A 177 -1.48 9.21 -20.64
N LEU A 178 -0.86 10.41 -20.58
CA LEU A 178 0.58 10.61 -20.73
C LEU A 178 1.21 10.86 -19.37
N TYR A 179 2.24 10.12 -19.01
CA TYR A 179 2.89 10.13 -17.70
C TYR A 179 3.93 11.26 -17.60
N GLN A 180 3.43 12.48 -17.34
CA GLN A 180 4.23 13.71 -17.34
C GLN A 180 5.36 13.70 -16.30
N ASP A 181 5.15 13.09 -15.13
CA ASP A 181 6.15 13.04 -14.07
C ASP A 181 7.22 11.95 -14.29
N ASP A 182 6.85 10.85 -14.97
CA ASP A 182 7.74 9.71 -15.21
C ASP A 182 8.60 9.85 -16.47
N ALA A 183 8.10 10.56 -17.48
CA ALA A 183 8.77 10.77 -18.77
C ALA A 183 8.51 12.18 -19.34
N PRO A 184 8.91 13.25 -18.62
CA PRO A 184 8.57 14.62 -18.95
C PRO A 184 9.02 15.07 -20.34
N ILE A 185 10.19 14.62 -20.80
CA ILE A 185 10.74 15.00 -22.11
C ILE A 185 9.95 14.33 -23.25
N HIS A 186 9.63 13.04 -23.10
CA HIS A 186 8.85 12.30 -24.09
C HIS A 186 7.42 12.83 -24.18
N VAL A 187 6.79 13.11 -23.03
CA VAL A 187 5.44 13.69 -23.00
C VAL A 187 5.44 15.07 -23.62
N GLU A 188 6.37 15.97 -23.26
CA GLU A 188 6.47 17.30 -23.85
C GLU A 188 6.64 17.20 -25.38
N ASN A 189 7.54 16.36 -25.87
CA ASN A 189 7.78 16.19 -27.30
C ASN A 189 6.52 15.67 -28.02
N PHE A 190 5.82 14.67 -27.44
CA PHE A 190 4.61 14.12 -28.04
C PHE A 190 3.49 15.17 -28.10
N VAL A 191 3.27 15.92 -27.02
CA VAL A 191 2.28 17.01 -26.97
C VAL A 191 2.62 18.10 -28.00
N LEU A 192 3.87 18.57 -28.05
CA LEU A 192 4.28 19.60 -29.02
C LEU A 192 4.13 19.15 -30.48
N LEU A 193 4.45 17.87 -30.79
CA LEU A 193 4.23 17.34 -32.15
C LEU A 193 2.73 17.24 -32.48
N THR A 194 1.90 16.90 -31.50
CA THR A 194 0.44 16.89 -31.61
C THR A 194 -0.08 18.32 -31.90
N GLU A 195 0.33 19.30 -31.10
CA GLU A 195 -0.06 20.73 -31.31
C GLU A 195 0.43 21.30 -32.63
N GLN A 196 1.53 20.79 -33.17
CA GLN A 196 2.06 21.13 -34.50
C GLN A 196 1.37 20.35 -35.63
N PHE A 197 0.36 19.51 -35.33
CA PHE A 197 -0.35 18.67 -36.29
C PHE A 197 0.55 17.72 -37.07
N ARG A 198 1.70 17.31 -36.47
CA ARG A 198 2.67 16.44 -37.15
C ARG A 198 2.17 15.00 -37.28
N TYR A 199 1.31 14.56 -36.38
CA TYR A 199 0.76 13.21 -36.40
C TYR A 199 -0.44 13.05 -37.32
N ASP A 200 -1.05 14.18 -37.77
CA ASP A 200 -2.23 14.16 -38.61
C ASP A 200 -1.93 13.49 -39.97
N PHE A 201 -2.81 12.57 -40.33
CA PHE A 201 -2.74 11.82 -41.59
C PHE A 201 -1.49 10.92 -41.73
N THR A 202 -0.77 10.63 -40.66
CA THR A 202 0.30 9.64 -40.64
C THR A 202 -0.24 8.21 -40.61
N SER A 203 0.64 7.23 -40.82
CA SER A 203 0.27 5.82 -40.84
C SER A 203 0.87 5.05 -39.66
N PHE A 204 0.16 4.06 -39.17
CA PHE A 204 0.78 2.97 -38.44
C PHE A 204 1.46 2.07 -39.49
N HIS A 205 2.73 2.30 -39.71
CA HIS A 205 3.49 1.70 -40.80
C HIS A 205 4.01 0.31 -40.49
N ARG A 206 3.95 -0.12 -39.21
CA ARG A 206 4.39 -1.46 -38.78
C ARG A 206 3.52 -1.95 -37.63
N ASN A 207 2.79 -3.03 -37.90
CA ASN A 207 1.93 -3.68 -36.93
C ASN A 207 2.35 -5.14 -36.77
N ILE A 208 2.68 -5.51 -35.54
CA ILE A 208 3.07 -6.90 -35.22
C ILE A 208 2.07 -7.42 -34.20
N ASP A 209 1.33 -8.43 -34.61
CA ASP A 209 0.42 -9.17 -33.77
C ASP A 209 1.12 -9.67 -32.49
N ASP A 210 0.46 -9.63 -31.35
CA ASP A 210 0.99 -9.98 -30.04
C ASP A 210 2.23 -9.15 -29.59
N ILE A 211 2.59 -8.03 -30.25
CA ILE A 211 3.77 -7.22 -29.88
C ILE A 211 3.46 -5.73 -29.83
N MET A 212 3.16 -5.08 -30.99
CA MET A 212 3.01 -3.63 -31.03
C MET A 212 2.37 -3.09 -32.31
N ASN A 213 1.79 -1.91 -32.20
CA ASN A 213 1.39 -1.05 -33.32
C ASN A 213 2.29 0.18 -33.35
N GLN A 214 3.16 0.33 -34.36
CA GLN A 214 4.10 1.41 -34.50
C GLN A 214 3.67 2.44 -35.55
N GLY A 215 3.72 3.72 -35.16
CA GLY A 215 3.39 4.85 -36.01
C GLY A 215 4.23 6.09 -35.68
N GLY A 216 3.77 7.28 -36.12
CA GLY A 216 4.36 8.58 -35.79
C GLY A 216 5.51 9.01 -36.69
N ASP A 217 5.76 8.33 -37.82
CA ASP A 217 6.64 8.83 -38.87
C ASP A 217 5.86 9.80 -39.77
N PHE A 218 6.03 11.10 -39.54
CA PHE A 218 5.33 12.15 -40.28
C PHE A 218 6.11 12.64 -41.52
N GLU A 219 7.34 12.18 -41.76
CA GLU A 219 8.13 12.56 -42.94
C GLU A 219 7.94 11.55 -44.07
N ASN A 220 8.17 10.29 -43.82
CA ASN A 220 8.25 9.27 -44.86
C ASN A 220 7.11 8.26 -44.81
N HIS A 221 6.40 8.14 -43.67
CA HIS A 221 5.29 7.21 -43.40
C HIS A 221 5.68 5.71 -43.51
N ASP A 222 6.97 5.39 -43.50
CA ASP A 222 7.51 4.03 -43.67
C ASP A 222 8.43 3.57 -42.52
N GLY A 223 8.58 4.41 -41.49
CA GLY A 223 9.41 4.14 -40.33
C GLY A 223 10.85 4.63 -40.43
N THR A 224 11.21 5.31 -41.53
CA THR A 224 12.60 5.80 -41.74
C THR A 224 12.78 7.28 -41.40
N GLY A 225 11.67 8.00 -41.12
CA GLY A 225 11.68 9.45 -40.87
C GLY A 225 11.21 9.81 -39.46
N GLY A 226 11.03 11.12 -39.27
CA GLY A 226 10.55 11.72 -38.04
C GLY A 226 11.68 12.27 -37.16
N TYR A 227 11.40 13.42 -36.54
CA TYR A 227 12.32 14.15 -35.67
C TYR A 227 11.55 14.79 -34.50
N THR A 228 12.27 15.33 -33.51
CA THR A 228 11.67 15.93 -32.33
C THR A 228 11.07 17.31 -32.60
N ALA A 229 10.07 17.69 -31.80
CA ALA A 229 9.37 18.97 -31.93
C ALA A 229 10.28 20.20 -31.78
N LYS A 230 11.32 20.06 -30.97
CA LYS A 230 12.36 21.07 -30.71
C LYS A 230 13.70 20.40 -30.48
N TRP A 231 14.77 21.19 -30.38
CA TRP A 231 16.10 20.70 -30.05
C TRP A 231 16.20 20.27 -28.56
N TYR A 232 16.54 18.99 -28.30
CA TYR A 232 16.73 18.44 -26.96
C TYR A 232 18.21 18.09 -26.63
N GLY A 233 19.14 18.52 -27.47
CA GLY A 233 20.56 18.37 -27.20
C GLY A 233 21.23 17.14 -27.83
N PHE A 234 20.48 16.31 -28.57
CA PHE A 234 20.98 15.09 -29.20
C PHE A 234 20.84 15.11 -30.72
N CYS A 235 21.91 14.74 -31.42
CA CYS A 235 21.95 14.61 -32.85
C CYS A 235 22.12 13.14 -33.21
N ASN A 236 21.09 12.49 -33.69
CA ASN A 236 21.07 11.05 -33.99
C ASN A 236 21.60 10.18 -32.80
N GLY A 237 21.21 10.54 -31.60
CA GLY A 237 21.57 9.86 -30.35
C GLY A 237 22.85 10.35 -29.67
N GLU A 238 23.61 11.21 -30.32
CA GLU A 238 24.91 11.69 -29.81
C GLU A 238 24.80 13.13 -29.28
N GLU A 239 25.37 13.41 -28.11
CA GLU A 239 25.48 14.73 -27.52
C GLU A 239 26.66 15.52 -28.06
N PHE A 240 27.71 14.81 -28.48
CA PHE A 240 28.97 15.38 -28.97
C PHE A 240 29.33 14.87 -30.36
N ASP A 241 29.95 15.73 -31.16
CA ASP A 241 30.50 15.33 -32.46
C ASP A 241 31.78 14.49 -32.35
N SER A 242 32.27 13.95 -33.44
CA SER A 242 33.49 13.16 -33.49
C SER A 242 34.75 13.89 -33.03
N SER A 243 34.70 15.23 -32.91
CA SER A 243 35.77 16.09 -32.44
C SER A 243 35.64 16.42 -30.93
N GLY A 244 34.58 15.96 -30.28
CA GLY A 244 34.29 16.20 -28.86
C GLY A 244 33.61 17.54 -28.58
N ASN A 245 33.10 18.24 -29.61
CA ASN A 245 32.31 19.42 -29.40
C ASN A 245 30.82 19.06 -29.20
N ARG A 246 30.15 19.73 -28.26
CA ARG A 246 28.73 19.53 -28.05
C ARG A 246 27.96 19.95 -29.30
N HIS A 247 27.01 19.13 -29.73
CA HIS A 247 26.10 19.48 -30.79
C HIS A 247 25.24 20.67 -30.41
N SER A 248 24.93 21.55 -31.36
CA SER A 248 23.98 22.64 -31.26
C SER A 248 22.89 22.45 -32.29
N GLN A 249 21.80 23.21 -32.11
CA GLN A 249 20.70 23.22 -33.08
C GLN A 249 21.16 23.59 -34.50
N GLU A 250 22.19 24.43 -34.63
CA GLU A 250 22.75 24.89 -35.92
C GLU A 250 23.72 23.84 -36.51
N SER A 251 24.34 22.99 -35.69
CA SER A 251 25.31 22.00 -36.15
C SER A 251 24.69 20.64 -36.46
N CYS A 252 23.40 20.43 -36.15
CA CYS A 252 22.69 19.17 -36.39
C CYS A 252 21.47 19.45 -37.29
N GLU A 253 21.35 18.70 -38.38
CA GLU A 253 20.17 18.75 -39.23
C GLU A 253 18.91 18.35 -38.50
N GLN A 254 17.80 19.02 -38.68
CA GLN A 254 16.55 18.81 -37.97
C GLN A 254 16.05 17.38 -38.07
N SER A 255 16.20 16.74 -39.23
CA SER A 255 15.86 15.34 -39.46
C SER A 255 16.65 14.33 -38.57
N GLN A 256 17.74 14.81 -37.91
CA GLN A 256 18.55 14.02 -36.98
C GLN A 256 18.32 14.36 -35.51
N TRP A 257 17.39 15.26 -35.21
CA TRP A 257 17.09 15.61 -33.82
C TRP A 257 16.42 14.47 -33.09
N SER A 258 16.97 14.12 -31.92
CA SER A 258 16.52 13.01 -31.12
C SER A 258 16.38 13.37 -29.63
N LEU A 259 15.76 12.48 -28.85
CA LEU A 259 15.50 12.64 -27.42
C LEU A 259 16.52 11.87 -26.58
N PRO A 260 16.89 12.35 -25.37
CA PRO A 260 17.47 11.49 -24.35
C PRO A 260 16.48 10.40 -23.93
N ASP A 261 16.98 9.20 -23.65
CA ASP A 261 16.15 8.12 -23.13
C ASP A 261 15.69 8.45 -21.69
N GLU A 262 14.42 8.16 -21.37
CA GLU A 262 13.84 8.18 -20.01
C GLU A 262 13.35 6.78 -19.60
N ALA A 263 14.00 5.71 -20.12
CA ALA A 263 13.59 4.33 -19.93
C ALA A 263 13.84 3.79 -18.50
N ASP A 264 14.59 4.52 -17.69
CA ASP A 264 14.92 4.19 -16.27
C ASP A 264 13.82 4.65 -15.29
N ASN A 265 12.62 4.95 -15.80
CA ASN A 265 11.48 5.47 -15.02
C ASN A 265 10.69 4.39 -14.25
N GLY A 266 11.09 3.11 -14.36
CA GLY A 266 10.43 2.00 -13.68
C GLY A 266 9.13 1.52 -14.31
N LEU A 267 8.69 2.12 -15.43
CA LEU A 267 7.51 1.69 -16.17
C LEU A 267 7.83 0.48 -17.06
N LEU A 268 6.86 -0.41 -17.19
CA LEU A 268 6.99 -1.66 -17.94
C LEU A 268 6.07 -1.65 -19.17
N HIS A 269 6.45 -2.45 -20.18
CA HIS A 269 5.62 -2.68 -21.37
C HIS A 269 4.48 -3.65 -21.05
N LEU A 270 3.41 -3.09 -20.45
CA LEU A 270 2.18 -3.80 -20.16
C LEU A 270 1.14 -3.54 -21.26
N PRO A 271 0.05 -4.32 -21.34
CA PRO A 271 -1.06 -4.03 -22.23
C PRO A 271 -1.52 -2.58 -22.16
N GLY A 272 -1.59 -1.92 -23.30
CA GLY A 272 -1.96 -0.52 -23.45
C GLY A 272 -0.81 0.48 -23.26
N SER A 273 0.42 0.07 -22.95
CA SER A 273 1.54 1.00 -22.83
C SER A 273 1.81 1.73 -24.15
N LEU A 274 1.99 3.06 -24.06
CA LEU A 274 2.53 3.92 -25.13
C LEU A 274 4.02 4.08 -24.88
N ALA A 275 4.84 3.71 -25.87
CA ALA A 275 6.30 3.76 -25.72
C ALA A 275 7.00 4.36 -26.96
N MET A 276 8.21 4.89 -26.75
CA MET A 276 9.01 5.53 -27.79
C MET A 276 9.72 4.49 -28.66
N ALA A 277 9.47 4.55 -29.95
CA ALA A 277 10.26 3.80 -30.93
C ALA A 277 11.63 4.45 -31.11
N LYS A 278 12.68 3.62 -31.16
CA LYS A 278 14.05 4.06 -31.40
C LYS A 278 14.87 2.95 -32.03
N THR A 279 16.06 3.28 -32.49
CA THR A 279 17.06 2.30 -32.93
C THR A 279 17.66 1.56 -31.72
N ASN A 280 18.58 0.59 -31.98
CA ASN A 280 19.29 -0.08 -30.90
C ASN A 280 20.27 0.84 -30.14
N SER A 281 20.59 2.02 -30.68
CA SER A 281 21.44 3.01 -30.01
C SER A 281 20.63 3.80 -28.97
N PRO A 282 21.24 4.24 -27.88
CA PRO A 282 20.58 5.09 -26.90
C PRO A 282 20.26 6.48 -27.48
N ASN A 283 19.28 7.14 -26.91
CA ASN A 283 18.89 8.53 -27.21
C ASN A 283 18.52 8.79 -28.69
N THR A 284 18.08 7.77 -29.43
CA THR A 284 17.67 7.89 -30.83
C THR A 284 16.16 7.97 -31.03
N GLY A 285 15.38 8.04 -29.95
CA GLY A 285 13.95 8.31 -30.00
C GLY A 285 13.67 9.69 -30.62
N SER A 286 12.56 9.84 -31.36
CA SER A 286 12.20 11.11 -31.99
C SER A 286 10.69 11.35 -31.98
N SER A 287 9.99 11.08 -33.09
CA SER A 287 8.54 11.21 -33.17
C SER A 287 7.80 9.89 -33.17
N GLN A 288 8.47 8.80 -33.54
CA GLN A 288 7.82 7.50 -33.69
C GLN A 288 7.52 6.86 -32.33
N PHE A 289 6.34 6.31 -32.20
CA PHE A 289 5.86 5.64 -31.01
C PHE A 289 5.22 4.30 -31.36
N TYR A 290 4.99 3.47 -30.35
CA TYR A 290 4.17 2.27 -30.48
C TYR A 290 3.26 2.07 -29.29
N ILE A 291 2.14 1.36 -29.55
CA ILE A 291 1.16 0.99 -28.55
C ILE A 291 1.16 -0.52 -28.42
N VAL A 292 1.21 -1.02 -27.18
CA VAL A 292 1.21 -2.47 -26.86
C VAL A 292 -0.23 -2.99 -26.86
N PRO A 293 -0.57 -4.02 -27.66
CA PRO A 293 -1.91 -4.63 -27.63
C PRO A 293 -2.20 -5.34 -26.30
N ASP A 294 -3.48 -5.74 -26.07
CA ASP A 294 -3.90 -6.23 -24.76
C ASP A 294 -3.44 -7.67 -24.46
N ASP A 295 -3.09 -8.42 -25.47
CA ASP A 295 -2.55 -9.78 -25.44
C ASP A 295 -1.01 -9.86 -25.41
N SER A 296 -0.34 -8.71 -25.27
CA SER A 296 1.12 -8.58 -25.36
C SER A 296 1.77 -8.08 -24.06
N THR A 297 2.96 -8.59 -23.79
CA THR A 297 3.86 -8.08 -22.75
C THR A 297 5.33 -8.19 -23.18
N PRO A 298 5.80 -7.30 -24.06
CA PRO A 298 7.15 -7.40 -24.63
C PRO A 298 8.23 -6.97 -23.63
N SER A 299 8.38 -7.72 -22.55
CA SER A 299 9.28 -7.40 -21.40
C SER A 299 10.75 -7.25 -21.77
N HIS A 300 11.17 -7.73 -22.93
CA HIS A 300 12.53 -7.54 -23.42
C HIS A 300 12.84 -6.07 -23.82
N LEU A 301 11.80 -5.21 -23.88
CA LEU A 301 11.91 -3.79 -24.15
C LEU A 301 11.97 -2.94 -22.86
N ASP A 302 11.70 -3.56 -21.69
CA ASP A 302 11.72 -2.87 -20.40
C ASP A 302 13.11 -2.30 -20.09
N GLY A 303 13.15 -1.03 -19.66
CA GLY A 303 14.40 -0.32 -19.39
C GLY A 303 15.24 0.02 -20.64
N VAL A 304 14.76 -0.29 -21.86
CA VAL A 304 15.40 0.01 -23.14
C VAL A 304 14.65 1.08 -23.92
N HIS A 305 13.32 0.92 -24.01
CA HIS A 305 12.44 1.90 -24.64
C HIS A 305 11.64 2.63 -23.56
N THR A 306 11.52 3.95 -23.69
CA THR A 306 10.79 4.76 -22.73
C THR A 306 9.28 4.54 -22.86
N VAL A 307 8.64 4.00 -21.83
CA VAL A 307 7.19 4.03 -21.69
C VAL A 307 6.81 5.38 -21.12
N PHE A 308 5.87 6.10 -21.77
CA PHE A 308 5.49 7.46 -21.38
C PHE A 308 3.98 7.72 -21.35
N GLY A 309 3.16 6.66 -21.48
CA GLY A 309 1.71 6.75 -21.37
C GLY A 309 1.03 5.40 -21.40
N LYS A 310 -0.30 5.45 -21.27
CA LYS A 310 -1.15 4.25 -21.27
C LYS A 310 -2.53 4.53 -21.86
N VAL A 311 -3.03 3.59 -22.65
CA VAL A 311 -4.40 3.58 -23.17
C VAL A 311 -5.39 3.45 -22.01
N ILE A 312 -6.30 4.42 -21.90
CA ILE A 312 -7.37 4.44 -20.90
C ILE A 312 -8.75 4.16 -21.52
N SER A 313 -8.87 4.29 -22.84
CA SER A 313 -10.11 3.99 -23.59
C SER A 313 -9.76 3.51 -24.99
N GLY A 314 -10.56 2.61 -25.57
CA GLY A 314 -10.39 2.14 -26.94
C GLY A 314 -9.42 0.98 -27.15
N MET A 315 -9.08 0.24 -26.08
CA MET A 315 -8.11 -0.87 -26.10
C MET A 315 -8.49 -1.98 -27.10
N ASN A 316 -9.78 -2.25 -27.28
CA ASN A 316 -10.27 -3.20 -28.28
C ASN A 316 -9.87 -2.81 -29.71
N HIS A 317 -9.74 -1.50 -30.01
CA HIS A 317 -9.24 -1.04 -31.29
C HIS A 317 -7.74 -1.20 -31.43
N VAL A 318 -6.97 -1.01 -30.33
CA VAL A 318 -5.53 -1.26 -30.33
C VAL A 318 -5.23 -2.72 -30.71
N THR A 319 -5.94 -3.67 -30.08
CA THR A 319 -5.81 -5.11 -30.40
C THR A 319 -6.25 -5.40 -31.83
N ALA A 320 -7.41 -4.93 -32.26
CA ALA A 320 -7.86 -5.15 -33.64
C ALA A 320 -6.91 -4.54 -34.69
N ILE A 321 -6.19 -3.47 -34.36
CA ILE A 321 -5.18 -2.87 -35.27
C ILE A 321 -3.91 -3.74 -35.31
N SER A 322 -3.53 -4.44 -34.26
CA SER A 322 -2.38 -5.36 -34.31
C SER A 322 -2.65 -6.61 -35.16
N GLU A 323 -3.91 -7.03 -35.21
CA GLU A 323 -4.39 -8.21 -35.95
C GLU A 323 -4.68 -7.95 -37.44
N VAL A 324 -4.51 -6.72 -37.96
CA VAL A 324 -4.77 -6.44 -39.37
C VAL A 324 -3.81 -7.22 -40.27
N GLU A 325 -4.27 -7.61 -41.47
CA GLU A 325 -3.42 -8.31 -42.43
C GLU A 325 -2.22 -7.45 -42.85
N THR A 326 -1.01 -8.01 -42.69
CA THR A 326 0.26 -7.34 -42.97
C THR A 326 1.01 -8.01 -44.12
N GLY A 327 1.81 -7.21 -44.83
CA GLY A 327 2.73 -7.65 -45.89
C GLY A 327 4.17 -7.75 -45.41
N SER A 328 5.11 -7.55 -46.33
CA SER A 328 6.53 -7.55 -46.00
C SER A 328 6.89 -6.41 -45.04
N GLY A 329 7.66 -6.74 -44.01
CA GLY A 329 8.11 -5.78 -43.01
C GLY A 329 7.00 -5.38 -41.99
N ASP A 330 6.00 -6.25 -41.80
CA ASP A 330 4.88 -6.07 -40.91
C ASP A 330 4.00 -4.83 -41.26
N THR A 331 4.05 -4.38 -42.53
CA THR A 331 3.29 -3.22 -43.00
C THR A 331 1.87 -3.62 -43.31
N PRO A 332 0.84 -2.95 -42.77
CA PRO A 332 -0.58 -3.21 -43.07
C PRO A 332 -0.89 -3.20 -44.55
N ILE A 333 -1.54 -4.26 -45.09
CA ILE A 333 -1.98 -4.30 -46.48
C ILE A 333 -3.06 -3.23 -46.73
N ASN A 334 -3.97 -3.06 -45.79
CA ASN A 334 -4.93 -1.97 -45.78
C ASN A 334 -4.42 -0.92 -44.78
N GLU A 335 -3.99 0.21 -45.29
CA GLU A 335 -3.40 1.29 -44.47
C GLU A 335 -4.21 1.54 -43.19
N VAL A 336 -3.53 1.55 -42.04
CA VAL A 336 -4.06 2.04 -40.75
C VAL A 336 -3.62 3.49 -40.62
N ARG A 337 -4.57 4.43 -40.72
CA ARG A 337 -4.28 5.86 -40.77
C ARG A 337 -4.66 6.55 -39.48
N LEU A 338 -3.72 7.24 -38.89
CA LEU A 338 -3.93 8.19 -37.80
C LEU A 338 -4.47 9.51 -38.43
N MET A 339 -5.76 9.73 -38.24
CA MET A 339 -6.47 10.87 -38.89
C MET A 339 -6.18 12.16 -38.18
N HIS A 340 -6.21 12.16 -36.85
CA HIS A 340 -5.98 13.33 -36.01
C HIS A 340 -5.57 12.91 -34.61
N VAL A 341 -4.76 13.74 -33.96
CA VAL A 341 -4.44 13.63 -32.53
C VAL A 341 -4.78 14.94 -31.84
N THR A 342 -5.51 14.85 -30.72
CA THR A 342 -5.88 15.99 -29.90
C THR A 342 -5.40 15.83 -28.49
N VAL A 343 -4.89 16.92 -27.89
CA VAL A 343 -4.68 17.01 -26.45
C VAL A 343 -6.00 17.44 -25.83
N ASN A 344 -6.49 16.66 -24.87
CA ASN A 344 -7.75 16.97 -24.17
C ASN A 344 -7.46 18.00 -23.07
N ASP A 345 -8.30 19.04 -22.99
CA ASP A 345 -8.22 20.08 -21.95
C ASP A 345 -8.71 19.57 -20.57
#